data_5900c89fbf300f1771926d549828d8d5
#
_entry.id   5900c89fbf300f1771926d549828d8d5
#
_cell.length_a   1.000
_cell.length_b   1.000
_cell.length_c   1.000
_cell.angle_alpha   90.00
_cell.angle_beta   90.00
_cell.angle_gamma   90.00
#
_symmetry.space_group_name_H-M   'P 1'
#
loop_
_entity.id
_entity.type
_entity.pdbx_description
1 polymer ?
#
loop_
_entity_poly.entity_id
_entity_poly.type
_entity_poly.pdbx_seq_one_letter_code
_entity_poly.pdbx_strand_id
1 'polypeptide(L)'
;MNEENIPYIIEEQEALIANHMDIIKSEAKLLTEEGNLISKIKGITEENYTMEEYVYKIEDIIKTKLKYFQDLKRKIKEYKSLLG
;
A
#
# COMPACT_ATOMS: atom_id res chain seq x y z
N MET A 1 -0.82 6.99 31.05
CA MET A 1 -0.88 5.62 30.52
C MET A 1 -0.77 4.63 31.66
N ASN A 2 -1.67 3.67 31.77
CA ASN A 2 -1.72 2.67 32.82
C ASN A 2 -0.74 1.53 32.50
N GLU A 3 -0.06 1.00 33.51
CA GLU A 3 0.87 -0.14 33.35
C GLU A 3 0.19 -1.37 32.72
N GLU A 4 -1.08 -1.59 33.02
CA GLU A 4 -1.87 -2.70 32.46
C GLU A 4 -1.97 -2.65 30.94
N ASN A 5 -1.85 -1.46 30.34
CA ASN A 5 -1.98 -1.25 28.89
C ASN A 5 -0.63 -1.33 28.16
N ILE A 6 0.49 -1.36 28.87
CA ILE A 6 1.81 -1.36 28.22
C ILE A 6 2.02 -2.56 27.31
N PRO A 7 1.72 -3.81 27.71
CA PRO A 7 1.87 -4.95 26.82
C PRO A 7 1.00 -4.84 25.54
N TYR A 8 -0.21 -4.35 25.70
CA TYR A 8 -1.12 -4.15 24.56
C TYR A 8 -0.59 -3.09 23.59
N ILE A 9 -0.05 -2.00 24.14
CA ILE A 9 0.52 -0.92 23.33
C ILE A 9 1.74 -1.40 22.55
N ILE A 10 2.61 -2.20 23.18
CA ILE A 10 3.77 -2.78 22.51
C ILE A 10 3.33 -3.70 21.37
N GLU A 11 2.33 -4.54 21.63
CA GLU A 11 1.77 -5.46 20.65
C GLU A 11 1.20 -4.69 19.44
N GLU A 12 0.44 -3.64 19.71
CA GLU A 12 -0.13 -2.79 18.64
C GLU A 12 0.95 -2.03 17.86
N GLN A 13 2.01 -1.61 18.53
CA GLN A 13 3.16 -0.98 17.89
C GLN A 13 3.82 -1.95 16.90
N GLU A 14 4.08 -3.18 17.33
CA GLU A 14 4.68 -4.19 16.47
C GLU A 14 3.78 -4.55 15.30
N ALA A 15 2.47 -4.64 15.54
CA ALA A 15 1.49 -4.92 14.49
C ALA A 15 1.46 -3.80 13.45
N LEU A 16 1.51 -2.54 13.90
CA LEU A 16 1.55 -1.39 12.98
C LEU A 16 2.80 -1.41 12.12
N ILE A 17 3.96 -1.66 12.71
CA ILE A 17 5.23 -1.71 12.00
C ILE A 17 5.22 -2.86 10.97
N ALA A 18 4.77 -4.04 11.37
CA ALA A 18 4.67 -5.20 10.49
C ALA A 18 3.74 -4.93 9.31
N ASN A 19 2.59 -4.30 9.58
CA ASN A 19 1.64 -3.93 8.53
C ASN A 19 2.26 -2.93 7.55
N HIS A 20 2.96 -1.93 8.06
CA HIS A 20 3.64 -0.94 7.22
C HIS A 20 4.71 -1.59 6.34
N MET A 21 5.49 -2.52 6.89
CA MET A 21 6.49 -3.27 6.12
C MET A 21 5.84 -4.08 4.99
N ASP A 22 4.71 -4.73 5.27
CA ASP A 22 3.98 -5.50 4.24
C ASP A 22 3.45 -4.59 3.14
N ILE A 23 2.94 -3.41 3.49
CA ILE A 23 2.47 -2.42 2.52
C ILE A 23 3.62 -1.95 1.63
N ILE A 24 4.80 -1.68 2.21
CA ILE A 24 5.98 -1.27 1.44
C ILE A 24 6.34 -2.34 0.41
N LYS A 25 6.34 -3.60 0.81
CA LYS A 25 6.64 -4.72 -0.11
C LYS A 25 5.61 -4.83 -1.24
N SER A 26 4.34 -4.70 -0.90
CA SER A 26 3.26 -4.75 -1.88
C SER A 26 3.33 -3.57 -2.84
N GLU A 27 3.63 -2.38 -2.34
CA GLU A 27 3.80 -1.19 -3.15
C GLU A 27 4.98 -1.29 -4.11
N ALA A 28 6.08 -1.89 -3.67
CA ALA A 28 7.24 -2.12 -4.54
C ALA A 28 6.87 -2.98 -5.74
N LYS A 29 6.04 -4.02 -5.55
CA LYS A 29 5.52 -4.84 -6.64
C LYS A 29 4.65 -4.03 -7.59
N LEU A 30 3.77 -3.20 -7.06
CA LEU A 30 2.89 -2.34 -7.87
C LEU A 30 3.69 -1.31 -8.67
N LEU A 31 4.74 -0.75 -8.09
CA LEU A 31 5.63 0.17 -8.80
C LEU A 31 6.31 -0.51 -9.99
N THR A 32 6.73 -1.76 -9.82
CA THR A 32 7.30 -2.55 -10.91
C THR A 32 6.26 -2.77 -12.02
N GLU A 33 5.03 -3.11 -11.66
CA GLU A 33 3.93 -3.28 -12.63
C GLU A 33 3.65 -1.98 -13.37
N GLU A 34 3.60 -0.85 -12.67
CA GLU A 34 3.40 0.46 -13.28
C GLU A 34 4.50 0.80 -14.29
N GLY A 35 5.76 0.53 -13.93
CA GLY A 35 6.89 0.71 -14.84
C GLY A 35 6.75 -0.14 -16.09
N ASN A 36 6.33 -1.39 -15.94
CA ASN A 36 6.09 -2.29 -17.07
C ASN A 36 4.96 -1.80 -17.98
N LEU A 37 3.87 -1.28 -17.39
CA LEU A 37 2.77 -0.72 -18.15
C LEU A 37 3.18 0.51 -18.95
N ILE A 38 4.00 1.36 -18.38
CA ILE A 38 4.54 2.54 -19.08
C ILE A 38 5.41 2.10 -20.26
N SER A 39 6.26 1.09 -20.07
CA SER A 39 7.08 0.54 -21.14
C SER A 39 6.23 -0.02 -22.27
N LYS A 40 5.12 -0.68 -21.94
CA LYS A 40 4.18 -1.22 -22.94
C LYS A 40 3.49 -0.11 -23.70
N ILE A 41 2.95 0.90 -23.00
CA ILE A 41 2.20 1.96 -23.69
C ILE A 41 3.10 2.86 -24.53
N LYS A 42 4.39 2.96 -24.20
CA LYS A 42 5.38 3.66 -25.01
C LYS A 42 5.87 2.83 -26.19
N GLY A 43 5.39 1.58 -26.34
CA GLY A 43 5.80 0.70 -27.42
C GLY A 43 7.19 0.12 -27.28
N ILE A 44 7.77 0.16 -26.07
CA ILE A 44 9.13 -0.34 -25.83
C ILE A 44 9.15 -1.87 -25.78
N THR A 45 8.19 -2.46 -25.05
CA THR A 45 8.12 -3.91 -24.86
C THR A 45 6.95 -4.58 -25.58
N GLU A 46 5.95 -3.80 -26.00
CA GLU A 46 4.76 -4.32 -26.67
C GLU A 46 4.18 -3.25 -27.60
N GLU A 47 4.17 -3.53 -28.93
CA GLU A 47 3.76 -2.54 -29.95
C GLU A 47 2.25 -2.28 -29.99
N ASN A 48 1.44 -3.28 -29.67
CA ASN A 48 -0.02 -3.23 -29.85
C ASN A 48 -0.79 -2.98 -28.55
N TYR A 49 -0.09 -2.54 -27.48
CA TYR A 49 -0.71 -2.25 -26.21
C TYR A 49 -1.51 -0.95 -26.32
N THR A 50 -2.81 -1.01 -25.97
CA THR A 50 -3.71 0.12 -26.16
C THR A 50 -3.84 1.00 -24.94
N MET A 51 -4.20 2.26 -25.13
CA MET A 51 -4.52 3.18 -24.03
C MET A 51 -5.68 2.68 -23.19
N GLU A 52 -6.65 2.00 -23.80
CA GLU A 52 -7.77 1.43 -23.07
C GLU A 52 -7.28 0.39 -22.04
N GLU A 53 -6.43 -0.54 -22.48
CA GLU A 53 -5.83 -1.54 -21.58
C GLU A 53 -5.02 -0.87 -20.47
N TYR A 54 -4.24 0.14 -20.82
CA TYR A 54 -3.40 0.88 -19.88
C TYR A 54 -4.24 1.55 -18.79
N VAL A 55 -5.29 2.30 -19.17
CA VAL A 55 -6.09 3.04 -18.18
C VAL A 55 -6.84 2.11 -17.23
N TYR A 56 -7.35 0.98 -17.71
CA TYR A 56 -8.02 0.01 -16.84
C TYR A 56 -7.04 -0.63 -15.86
N LYS A 57 -5.85 -0.98 -16.31
CA LYS A 57 -4.82 -1.55 -15.43
C LYS A 57 -4.34 -0.55 -14.38
N ILE A 58 -4.10 0.69 -14.77
CA ILE A 58 -3.69 1.74 -13.84
C ILE A 58 -4.80 2.01 -12.82
N GLU A 59 -6.05 2.02 -13.23
CA GLU A 59 -7.17 2.21 -12.32
C GLU A 59 -7.20 1.12 -11.25
N ASP A 60 -7.00 -0.16 -11.64
CA ASP A 60 -6.94 -1.27 -10.70
C ASP A 60 -5.78 -1.12 -9.71
N ILE A 61 -4.62 -0.72 -10.20
CA ILE A 61 -3.44 -0.49 -9.34
C ILE A 61 -3.72 0.64 -8.34
N ILE A 62 -4.32 1.74 -8.79
CA ILE A 62 -4.66 2.87 -7.93
C ILE A 62 -5.66 2.44 -6.84
N LYS A 63 -6.68 1.67 -7.20
CA LYS A 63 -7.64 1.14 -6.23
C LYS A 63 -6.96 0.32 -5.14
N THR A 64 -6.02 -0.53 -5.54
CA THR A 64 -5.24 -1.35 -4.62
C THR A 64 -4.38 -0.51 -3.70
N LYS A 65 -3.68 0.50 -4.23
CA LYS A 65 -2.85 1.42 -3.44
C LYS A 65 -3.69 2.20 -2.44
N LEU A 66 -4.84 2.72 -2.87
CA LEU A 66 -5.74 3.46 -1.98
C LEU A 66 -6.19 2.60 -0.81
N LYS A 67 -6.49 1.33 -1.06
CA LYS A 67 -6.87 0.39 -0.01
C LYS A 67 -5.74 0.20 1.02
N TYR A 68 -4.51 0.01 0.55
CA TYR A 68 -3.36 -0.12 1.44
C TYR A 68 -3.16 1.12 2.30
N PHE A 69 -3.26 2.30 1.69
CA PHE A 69 -3.06 3.56 2.41
C PHE A 69 -4.19 3.85 3.40
N GLN A 70 -5.42 3.51 3.05
CA GLN A 70 -6.56 3.65 3.95
C GLN A 70 -6.42 2.73 5.16
N ASP A 71 -6.00 1.48 4.95
CA ASP A 71 -5.75 0.53 6.04
C ASP A 71 -4.66 1.02 6.97
N LEU A 72 -3.55 1.50 6.40
CA LEU A 72 -2.43 2.03 7.19
C LEU A 72 -2.86 3.27 7.98
N LYS A 73 -3.57 4.18 7.34
CA LYS A 73 -4.08 5.40 7.98
C LYS A 73 -4.98 5.07 9.16
N ARG A 74 -5.84 4.07 9.01
CA ARG A 74 -6.73 3.61 10.08
C ARG A 74 -5.93 3.06 11.25
N LYS A 75 -4.94 2.22 10.97
CA LYS A 75 -4.07 1.63 12.01
C LYS A 75 -3.26 2.69 12.74
N ILE A 76 -2.77 3.69 12.04
CA ILE A 76 -2.08 4.83 12.65
C ILE A 76 -3.02 5.57 13.59
N LYS A 77 -4.25 5.82 13.16
CA LYS A 77 -5.25 6.51 13.98
C LYS A 77 -5.58 5.70 15.23
N GLU A 78 -5.76 4.39 15.09
CA GLU A 78 -6.02 3.50 16.22
C GLU A 78 -4.87 3.52 17.21
N TYR A 79 -3.63 3.45 16.73
CA TYR A 79 -2.46 3.52 17.60
C TYR A 79 -2.36 4.88 18.32
N LYS A 80 -2.58 5.97 17.60
CA LYS A 80 -2.54 7.31 18.21
C LYS A 80 -3.55 7.46 19.32
N SER A 81 -4.71 6.80 19.23
CA SER A 81 -5.72 6.85 20.28
C SER A 81 -5.26 6.16 21.57
N LEU A 82 -4.32 5.20 21.48
CA LEU A 82 -3.73 4.54 22.65
C LEU A 82 -2.74 5.44 23.39
N LEU A 83 -2.20 6.43 22.74
CA LEU A 83 -1.23 7.35 23.33
C LEU A 83 -1.89 8.45 24.16
N GLY A 84 -3.18 8.50 24.13
CA GLY A 84 -3.95 9.40 24.91
C GLY A 84 -4.56 10.53 24.20
#